data_cb4bb3c54acf4e635b09d9b2ccdd30f6
#
_entry.id   cb4bb3c54acf4e635b09d9b2ccdd30f6
#
_cell.length_a   1.000
_cell.length_b   1.000
_cell.length_c   1.000
_cell.angle_alpha   90.00
_cell.angle_beta   90.00
_cell.angle_gamma   90.00
#
_symmetry.space_group_name_H-M   'P 1'
#
loop_
_entity.id
_entity.type
_entity.pdbx_description
1 polymer ?
#
loop_
_entity_poly.entity_id
_entity_poly.type
_entity_poly.pdbx_seq_one_letter_code
_entity_poly.pdbx_strand_id
1 'polypeptide(L)'
;YYFFKIKENKKYINILLYSLIGGLLILVRREFIAIIILSSFYLLFFCKTPLKKVLLIILLTSLTVSPYLIRNYIIFEKIIIHSGFGYNLWQGNNPKSKVEGSEFVNESFKNLIDEIPKDKFYRLNEDKIFIQEAKKNIKKNPQKYFSLYLKKFFSYLFIDIDSTKLYYYNPFHYIPILLLAIISLVGILLSDKKSSSLNYLILIFIFYLFIFPIFAIQPRYKMYIIPFQIIFFNIFVSYIINKFHPKRF
;
A
#
# COMPACT_ATOMS: atom_id res chain seq x y z
N TYR A 1 1.90 -7.20 15.76
CA TYR A 1 2.10 -7.99 16.98
C TYR A 1 1.78 -9.48 16.75
N TYR A 2 0.56 -9.86 16.41
CA TYR A 2 0.17 -11.27 16.25
C TYR A 2 0.94 -12.00 15.15
N PHE A 3 1.30 -11.33 14.07
CA PHE A 3 2.19 -11.87 13.05
C PHE A 3 3.52 -12.36 13.65
N PHE A 4 4.15 -11.53 14.48
CA PHE A 4 5.42 -11.90 15.14
C PHE A 4 5.22 -13.03 16.15
N LYS A 5 4.10 -13.05 16.88
CA LYS A 5 3.76 -14.15 17.78
C LYS A 5 3.51 -15.47 17.05
N ILE A 6 2.91 -15.45 15.85
CA ILE A 6 2.78 -16.65 15.02
C ILE A 6 4.15 -17.15 14.59
N LYS A 7 5.04 -16.24 14.20
CA LYS A 7 6.43 -16.60 13.85
C LYS A 7 7.17 -17.26 15.00
N GLU A 8 7.04 -16.73 16.24
CA GLU A 8 7.73 -17.22 17.43
C GLU A 8 7.21 -18.59 17.92
N ASN A 9 5.92 -18.70 18.16
CA ASN A 9 5.36 -19.85 18.87
C ASN A 9 4.28 -20.63 18.12
N LYS A 10 3.81 -20.12 16.97
CA LYS A 10 2.82 -20.75 16.09
C LYS A 10 1.53 -21.23 16.78
N LYS A 11 1.13 -20.58 17.92
CA LYS A 11 -0.09 -20.93 18.65
C LYS A 11 -1.34 -20.59 17.86
N TYR A 12 -2.37 -21.45 17.94
CA TYR A 12 -3.62 -21.25 17.20
C TYR A 12 -4.37 -19.98 17.60
N ILE A 13 -4.31 -19.56 18.85
CA ILE A 13 -4.94 -18.30 19.29
C ILE A 13 -4.35 -17.08 18.56
N ASN A 14 -3.04 -17.05 18.30
CA ASN A 14 -2.42 -15.95 17.56
C ASN A 14 -2.84 -15.98 16.08
N ILE A 15 -3.03 -17.17 15.51
CA ILE A 15 -3.55 -17.34 14.15
C ILE A 15 -4.98 -16.80 14.08
N LEU A 16 -5.83 -17.18 15.02
CA LEU A 16 -7.22 -16.72 15.09
C LEU A 16 -7.30 -15.18 15.16
N LEU A 17 -6.59 -14.58 16.12
CA LEU A 17 -6.59 -13.14 16.34
C LEU A 17 -5.99 -12.37 15.13
N TYR A 18 -4.90 -12.88 14.56
CA TYR A 18 -4.32 -12.29 13.35
C TYR A 18 -5.29 -12.31 12.17
N SER A 19 -5.96 -13.44 11.95
CA SER A 19 -6.89 -13.62 10.84
C SER A 19 -8.15 -12.77 11.01
N LEU A 20 -8.69 -12.69 12.23
CA LEU A 20 -9.86 -11.87 12.54
C LEU A 20 -9.56 -10.39 12.32
N ILE A 21 -8.46 -9.89 12.89
CA ILE A 21 -8.03 -8.51 12.70
C ILE A 21 -7.72 -8.25 11.23
N GLY A 22 -7.03 -9.18 10.55
CA GLY A 22 -6.75 -9.08 9.12
C GLY A 22 -8.00 -8.97 8.26
N GLY A 23 -9.02 -9.79 8.54
CA GLY A 23 -10.32 -9.72 7.87
C GLY A 23 -11.05 -8.40 8.11
N LEU A 24 -11.06 -7.91 9.36
CA LEU A 24 -11.63 -6.60 9.67
C LEU A 24 -10.87 -5.46 8.97
N LEU A 25 -9.55 -5.51 8.90
CA LEU A 25 -8.75 -4.53 8.17
C LEU A 25 -9.07 -4.54 6.66
N ILE A 26 -9.29 -5.72 6.05
CA ILE A 26 -9.70 -5.84 4.65
C ILE A 26 -11.07 -5.16 4.42
N LEU A 27 -12.01 -5.30 5.35
CA LEU A 27 -13.32 -4.63 5.26
C LEU A 27 -13.22 -3.10 5.36
N VAL A 28 -12.24 -2.59 6.11
CA VAL A 28 -11.96 -1.14 6.20
C VAL A 28 -11.21 -0.66 4.96
N ARG A 29 -10.20 -1.42 4.51
CA ARG A 29 -9.35 -1.06 3.36
C ARG A 29 -8.88 -2.31 2.62
N ARG A 30 -9.28 -2.41 1.38
CA ARG A 30 -8.98 -3.57 0.50
C ARG A 30 -7.48 -3.83 0.31
N GLU A 31 -6.63 -2.81 0.45
CA GLU A 31 -5.17 -2.94 0.30
C GLU A 31 -4.58 -3.96 1.27
N PHE A 32 -5.23 -4.20 2.41
CA PHE A 32 -4.81 -5.21 3.37
C PHE A 32 -4.90 -6.66 2.86
N ILE A 33 -5.66 -6.93 1.78
CA ILE A 33 -5.64 -8.25 1.12
C ILE A 33 -4.21 -8.60 0.71
N ALA A 34 -3.54 -7.67 0.04
CA ALA A 34 -2.16 -7.87 -0.40
C ALA A 34 -1.20 -8.09 0.78
N ILE A 35 -1.43 -7.37 1.90
CA ILE A 35 -0.64 -7.56 3.12
C ILE A 35 -0.85 -8.96 3.73
N ILE A 36 -2.08 -9.45 3.78
CA ILE A 36 -2.37 -10.81 4.28
C ILE A 36 -1.72 -11.87 3.38
N ILE A 37 -1.81 -11.72 2.06
CA ILE A 37 -1.16 -12.62 1.10
C ILE A 37 0.36 -12.59 1.29
N LEU A 38 0.96 -11.42 1.34
CA LEU A 38 2.40 -11.24 1.50
C LEU A 38 2.89 -11.80 2.84
N SER A 39 2.13 -11.58 3.91
CA SER A 39 2.40 -12.13 5.24
C SER A 39 2.31 -13.67 5.24
N SER A 40 1.29 -14.22 4.59
CA SER A 40 1.10 -15.66 4.47
C SER A 40 2.25 -16.31 3.71
N PHE A 41 2.67 -15.68 2.60
CA PHE A 41 3.85 -16.09 1.84
C PHE A 41 5.11 -16.04 2.70
N TYR A 42 5.33 -14.94 3.43
CA TYR A 42 6.49 -14.80 4.31
C TYR A 42 6.53 -15.84 5.43
N LEU A 43 5.38 -16.12 6.06
CA LEU A 43 5.26 -17.17 7.08
C LEU A 43 5.60 -18.55 6.52
N LEU A 44 5.14 -18.84 5.29
CA LEU A 44 5.34 -20.14 4.67
C LEU A 44 6.82 -20.35 4.29
N PHE A 45 7.41 -19.44 3.55
CA PHE A 45 8.72 -19.63 2.93
C PHE A 45 9.89 -19.21 3.84
N PHE A 46 9.76 -18.11 4.57
CA PHE A 46 10.86 -17.59 5.39
C PHE A 46 10.79 -18.01 6.85
N CYS A 47 9.58 -18.17 7.41
CA CYS A 47 9.41 -18.63 8.78
C CYS A 47 9.16 -20.15 8.89
N LYS A 48 9.11 -20.85 7.75
CA LYS A 48 8.86 -22.31 7.68
C LYS A 48 7.63 -22.73 8.52
N THR A 49 6.58 -21.90 8.46
CA THR A 49 5.32 -22.21 9.15
C THR A 49 4.60 -23.32 8.38
N PRO A 50 4.06 -24.35 9.06
CA PRO A 50 3.36 -25.44 8.38
C PRO A 50 2.23 -24.93 7.48
N LEU A 51 2.14 -25.46 6.26
CA LEU A 51 1.13 -25.06 5.27
C LEU A 51 -0.29 -25.08 5.84
N LYS A 52 -0.63 -26.09 6.65
CA LYS A 52 -1.95 -26.18 7.33
C LYS A 52 -2.28 -24.93 8.15
N LYS A 53 -1.30 -24.34 8.84
CA LYS A 53 -1.50 -23.10 9.63
C LYS A 53 -1.65 -21.87 8.75
N VAL A 54 -0.92 -21.79 7.65
CA VAL A 54 -1.06 -20.71 6.67
C VAL A 54 -2.42 -20.79 5.97
N LEU A 55 -2.85 -21.98 5.57
CA LEU A 55 -4.20 -22.18 5.01
C LEU A 55 -5.29 -21.80 6.02
N LEU A 56 -5.08 -22.11 7.30
CA LEU A 56 -6.01 -21.70 8.38
C LEU A 56 -6.10 -20.15 8.49
N ILE A 57 -4.97 -19.43 8.35
CA ILE A 57 -5.00 -17.95 8.31
C ILE A 57 -5.87 -17.46 7.16
N ILE A 58 -5.65 -17.99 5.95
CA ILE A 58 -6.41 -17.60 4.77
C ILE A 58 -7.90 -17.91 4.97
N LEU A 59 -8.22 -19.12 5.44
CA LEU A 59 -9.60 -19.56 5.68
C LEU A 59 -10.31 -18.66 6.69
N LEU A 60 -9.72 -18.43 7.87
CA LEU A 60 -10.33 -17.61 8.91
C LEU A 60 -10.47 -16.14 8.49
N THR A 61 -9.49 -15.60 7.75
CA THR A 61 -9.59 -14.25 7.18
C THR A 61 -10.74 -14.19 6.17
N SER A 62 -10.85 -15.17 5.27
CA SER A 62 -11.94 -15.26 4.30
C SER A 62 -13.30 -15.40 4.97
N LEU A 63 -13.42 -16.20 6.02
CA LEU A 63 -14.65 -16.32 6.82
C LEU A 63 -15.05 -15.00 7.47
N THR A 64 -14.09 -14.21 7.95
CA THR A 64 -14.36 -12.87 8.52
C THR A 64 -14.92 -11.90 7.46
N VAL A 65 -14.45 -12.00 6.22
CA VAL A 65 -14.89 -11.12 5.12
C VAL A 65 -16.16 -11.65 4.44
N SER A 66 -16.45 -12.94 4.54
CA SER A 66 -17.51 -13.62 3.77
C SER A 66 -18.92 -13.04 3.96
N PRO A 67 -19.39 -12.59 5.15
CA PRO A 67 -20.73 -12.01 5.27
C PRO A 67 -20.92 -10.78 4.36
N TYR A 68 -19.87 -9.96 4.24
CA TYR A 68 -19.89 -8.79 3.38
C TYR A 68 -19.89 -9.19 1.88
N LEU A 69 -19.08 -10.20 1.53
CA LEU A 69 -19.05 -10.71 0.14
C LEU A 69 -20.37 -11.35 -0.28
N ILE A 70 -21.01 -12.11 0.61
CA ILE A 70 -22.32 -12.73 0.38
C ILE A 70 -23.37 -11.63 0.15
N ARG A 71 -23.42 -10.62 1.03
CA ARG A 71 -24.32 -9.47 0.85
C ARG A 71 -24.11 -8.81 -0.52
N ASN A 72 -22.85 -8.55 -0.89
CA ASN A 72 -22.55 -7.89 -2.16
C ASN A 72 -22.90 -8.79 -3.36
N TYR A 73 -22.73 -10.09 -3.23
CA TYR A 73 -23.13 -11.04 -4.26
C TYR A 73 -24.66 -11.04 -4.47
N ILE A 74 -25.44 -11.04 -3.39
CA ILE A 74 -26.91 -10.97 -3.45
C ILE A 74 -27.38 -9.67 -4.13
N ILE A 75 -26.72 -8.53 -3.82
CA ILE A 75 -27.13 -7.23 -4.36
C ILE A 75 -26.64 -7.01 -5.80
N PHE A 76 -25.38 -7.31 -6.07
CA PHE A 76 -24.68 -6.94 -7.31
C PHE A 76 -24.40 -8.13 -8.24
N GLU A 77 -24.78 -9.36 -7.83
CA GLU A 77 -24.51 -10.60 -8.58
C GLU A 77 -23.01 -10.77 -8.90
N LYS A 78 -22.14 -10.14 -8.10
CA LYS A 78 -20.69 -10.13 -8.26
C LYS A 78 -19.99 -10.16 -6.91
N ILE A 79 -18.85 -10.86 -6.86
CA ILE A 79 -17.96 -10.85 -5.69
C ILE A 79 -17.12 -9.56 -5.73
N ILE A 80 -17.50 -8.57 -4.91
CA ILE A 80 -16.87 -7.26 -4.87
C ILE A 80 -16.62 -6.88 -3.43
N ILE A 81 -15.40 -6.46 -3.12
CA ILE A 81 -15.07 -5.89 -1.80
C ILE A 81 -15.27 -4.37 -1.82
N HIS A 82 -14.85 -3.70 -2.88
CA HIS A 82 -14.98 -2.25 -2.99
C HIS A 82 -14.90 -1.80 -4.45
N SER A 83 -15.69 -0.77 -4.83
CA SER A 83 -15.56 -0.02 -6.07
C SER A 83 -14.60 1.16 -5.88
N GLY A 84 -14.06 1.72 -6.97
CA GLY A 84 -13.20 2.90 -6.95
C GLY A 84 -11.71 2.62 -7.18
N PHE A 85 -11.35 1.39 -7.53
CA PHE A 85 -9.99 1.07 -8.00
C PHE A 85 -9.70 1.79 -9.32
N GLY A 86 -10.64 1.74 -10.24
CA GLY A 86 -10.52 2.36 -11.56
C GLY A 86 -10.38 3.87 -11.48
N TYR A 87 -11.20 4.51 -10.64
CA TYR A 87 -11.08 5.95 -10.42
C TYR A 87 -9.69 6.35 -9.90
N ASN A 88 -9.18 5.69 -8.87
CA ASN A 88 -7.85 5.98 -8.33
C ASN A 88 -6.73 5.72 -9.36
N LEU A 89 -6.85 4.64 -10.15
CA LEU A 89 -5.91 4.33 -11.22
C LEU A 89 -5.93 5.41 -12.29
N TRP A 90 -7.12 5.82 -12.73
CA TRP A 90 -7.30 6.86 -13.74
C TRP A 90 -6.83 8.23 -13.23
N GLN A 91 -7.16 8.62 -11.99
CA GLN A 91 -6.70 9.86 -11.39
C GLN A 91 -5.17 9.99 -11.46
N GLY A 92 -4.47 8.88 -11.25
CA GLY A 92 -3.02 8.82 -11.36
C GLY A 92 -2.49 8.74 -12.80
N ASN A 93 -3.32 8.37 -13.80
CA ASN A 93 -2.86 8.01 -15.14
C ASN A 93 -3.75 8.58 -16.26
N ASN A 94 -4.35 9.75 -16.06
CA ASN A 94 -5.03 10.49 -17.11
C ASN A 94 -4.04 11.44 -17.86
N PRO A 95 -4.46 12.04 -19.01
CA PRO A 95 -3.57 12.86 -19.81
C PRO A 95 -2.94 14.06 -19.11
N LYS A 96 -3.59 14.61 -18.07
CA LYS A 96 -3.08 15.74 -17.27
C LYS A 96 -2.56 15.33 -15.88
N SER A 97 -2.43 14.04 -15.59
CA SER A 97 -1.94 13.57 -14.31
C SER A 97 -0.52 14.05 -14.03
N LYS A 98 -0.34 14.58 -12.84
CA LYS A 98 0.93 14.84 -12.14
C LYS A 98 1.10 13.80 -11.02
N VAL A 99 2.06 14.02 -10.13
CA VAL A 99 2.30 13.14 -8.97
C VAL A 99 1.06 13.01 -8.09
N GLU A 100 0.44 14.14 -7.74
CA GLU A 100 -0.79 14.18 -6.92
C GLU A 100 -2.05 13.69 -7.66
N GLY A 101 -1.91 13.36 -8.94
CA GLY A 101 -3.03 12.98 -9.81
C GLY A 101 -3.71 14.17 -10.46
N SER A 102 -4.76 13.90 -11.22
CA SER A 102 -5.63 14.91 -11.84
C SER A 102 -7.02 14.35 -12.03
N GLU A 103 -8.03 15.20 -11.94
CA GLU A 103 -9.43 14.86 -12.24
C GLU A 103 -9.86 15.42 -13.61
N PHE A 104 -8.91 15.56 -14.53
CA PHE A 104 -9.20 16.09 -15.85
C PHE A 104 -10.05 15.11 -16.67
N VAL A 105 -11.26 15.54 -16.99
CA VAL A 105 -12.22 14.85 -17.84
C VAL A 105 -12.34 15.62 -19.16
N ASN A 106 -12.07 14.97 -20.27
CA ASN A 106 -12.39 15.53 -21.59
C ASN A 106 -13.86 15.22 -21.95
N GLU A 107 -14.41 15.94 -22.93
CA GLU A 107 -15.81 15.79 -23.35
C GLU A 107 -16.19 14.36 -23.72
N SER A 108 -15.35 13.68 -24.52
CA SER A 108 -15.63 12.30 -24.94
C SER A 108 -15.67 11.32 -23.77
N PHE A 109 -14.83 11.50 -22.77
CA PHE A 109 -14.83 10.67 -21.58
C PHE A 109 -16.00 11.00 -20.65
N LYS A 110 -16.39 12.28 -20.58
CA LYS A 110 -17.58 12.72 -19.85
C LYS A 110 -18.83 12.06 -20.42
N ASN A 111 -19.00 12.09 -21.74
CA ASN A 111 -20.15 11.46 -22.41
C ASN A 111 -20.26 9.97 -22.08
N LEU A 112 -19.12 9.23 -22.07
CA LEU A 112 -19.09 7.83 -21.68
C LEU A 112 -19.56 7.58 -20.23
N ILE A 113 -19.29 8.52 -19.32
CA ILE A 113 -19.76 8.42 -17.92
C ILE A 113 -21.24 8.78 -17.84
N ASP A 114 -21.68 9.79 -18.55
CA ASP A 114 -23.06 10.28 -18.54
C ASP A 114 -24.03 9.25 -19.15
N GLU A 115 -23.57 8.41 -20.09
CA GLU A 115 -24.33 7.32 -20.70
C GLU A 115 -24.55 6.12 -19.77
N ILE A 116 -23.85 6.05 -18.61
CA ILE A 116 -24.01 4.91 -17.68
C ILE A 116 -25.39 4.97 -17.04
N PRO A 117 -26.18 3.87 -17.10
CA PRO A 117 -27.45 3.80 -16.38
C PRO A 117 -27.26 4.04 -14.87
N LYS A 118 -28.09 4.91 -14.28
CA LYS A 118 -28.07 5.24 -12.85
C LYS A 118 -28.79 4.19 -12.01
N ASP A 119 -28.43 2.92 -12.20
CA ASP A 119 -28.94 1.77 -11.49
C ASP A 119 -28.01 1.29 -10.36
N LYS A 120 -28.33 0.14 -9.75
CA LYS A 120 -27.51 -0.48 -8.70
C LYS A 120 -26.07 -0.79 -9.17
N PHE A 121 -25.82 -0.90 -10.47
CA PHE A 121 -24.51 -1.21 -11.05
C PHE A 121 -23.72 0.03 -11.47
N TYR A 122 -24.29 1.23 -11.36
CA TYR A 122 -23.67 2.48 -11.82
C TYR A 122 -22.19 2.57 -11.41
N ARG A 123 -21.91 2.45 -10.11
CA ARG A 123 -20.53 2.55 -9.59
C ARG A 123 -19.57 1.49 -10.14
N LEU A 124 -20.06 0.31 -10.42
CA LEU A 124 -19.25 -0.78 -10.98
C LEU A 124 -18.94 -0.55 -12.46
N ASN A 125 -19.91 -0.02 -13.21
CA ASN A 125 -19.74 0.28 -14.61
C ASN A 125 -18.84 1.51 -14.78
N GLU A 126 -19.03 2.54 -13.96
CA GLU A 126 -18.16 3.71 -13.88
C GLU A 126 -16.69 3.29 -13.61
N ASP A 127 -16.45 2.45 -12.61
CA ASP A 127 -15.10 1.95 -12.25
C ASP A 127 -14.43 1.21 -13.42
N LYS A 128 -15.19 0.42 -14.18
CA LYS A 128 -14.69 -0.25 -15.40
C LYS A 128 -14.25 0.75 -16.47
N ILE A 129 -15.05 1.80 -16.72
CA ILE A 129 -14.73 2.84 -17.70
C ILE A 129 -13.45 3.56 -17.28
N PHE A 130 -13.29 3.90 -16.01
CA PHE A 130 -12.05 4.47 -15.49
C PHE A 130 -10.83 3.57 -15.69
N ILE A 131 -10.96 2.24 -15.44
CA ILE A 131 -9.88 1.29 -15.69
C ILE A 131 -9.51 1.26 -17.18
N GLN A 132 -10.51 1.21 -18.06
CA GLN A 132 -10.28 1.15 -19.50
C GLN A 132 -9.57 2.40 -20.01
N GLU A 133 -10.01 3.59 -19.58
CA GLU A 133 -9.40 4.85 -19.98
C GLU A 133 -7.97 4.99 -19.44
N ALA A 134 -7.71 4.61 -18.18
CA ALA A 134 -6.36 4.59 -17.62
C ALA A 134 -5.43 3.67 -18.44
N LYS A 135 -5.88 2.45 -18.74
CA LYS A 135 -5.12 1.50 -19.57
C LYS A 135 -4.86 2.03 -20.98
N LYS A 136 -5.85 2.65 -21.61
CA LYS A 136 -5.74 3.28 -22.92
C LYS A 136 -4.68 4.37 -22.93
N ASN A 137 -4.70 5.23 -21.93
CA ASN A 137 -3.74 6.32 -21.77
C ASN A 137 -2.31 5.78 -21.60
N ILE A 138 -2.12 4.79 -20.70
CA ILE A 138 -0.81 4.16 -20.48
C ILE A 138 -0.29 3.51 -21.77
N LYS A 139 -1.15 2.77 -22.50
CA LYS A 139 -0.78 2.13 -23.78
C LYS A 139 -0.43 3.15 -24.87
N LYS A 140 -1.12 4.30 -24.92
CA LYS A 140 -0.89 5.35 -25.91
C LYS A 140 0.47 6.02 -25.75
N ASN A 141 0.95 6.17 -24.51
CA ASN A 141 2.25 6.81 -24.25
C ASN A 141 2.95 6.17 -23.03
N PRO A 142 3.48 4.94 -23.17
CA PRO A 142 4.07 4.18 -22.07
C PRO A 142 5.27 4.88 -21.44
N GLN A 143 6.08 5.58 -22.24
CA GLN A 143 7.26 6.30 -21.75
C GLN A 143 6.88 7.43 -20.80
N LYS A 144 5.84 8.21 -21.12
CA LYS A 144 5.31 9.26 -20.22
C LYS A 144 4.88 8.68 -18.88
N TYR A 145 4.08 7.60 -18.89
CA TYR A 145 3.53 7.04 -17.66
C TYR A 145 4.58 6.28 -16.85
N PHE A 146 5.59 5.71 -17.48
CA PHE A 146 6.75 5.16 -16.77
C PHE A 146 7.55 6.28 -16.07
N SER A 147 7.84 7.38 -16.78
CA SER A 147 8.49 8.55 -16.16
C SER A 147 7.66 9.13 -14.99
N LEU A 148 6.34 9.23 -15.18
CA LEU A 148 5.42 9.68 -14.13
C LEU A 148 5.40 8.72 -12.93
N TYR A 149 5.44 7.40 -13.17
CA TYR A 149 5.56 6.41 -12.11
C TYR A 149 6.85 6.59 -11.28
N LEU A 150 7.99 6.81 -11.95
CA LEU A 150 9.25 7.07 -11.24
C LEU A 150 9.18 8.38 -10.43
N LYS A 151 8.62 9.45 -10.99
CA LYS A 151 8.39 10.69 -10.24
C LYS A 151 7.54 10.45 -9.00
N LYS A 152 6.45 9.70 -9.12
CA LYS A 152 5.58 9.32 -7.99
C LYS A 152 6.32 8.48 -6.96
N PHE A 153 7.14 7.53 -7.39
CA PHE A 153 7.95 6.68 -6.51
C PHE A 153 8.89 7.53 -5.63
N PHE A 154 9.64 8.44 -6.25
CA PHE A 154 10.54 9.33 -5.52
C PHE A 154 9.79 10.32 -4.64
N SER A 155 8.69 10.88 -5.13
CA SER A 155 7.84 11.79 -4.34
C SER A 155 7.19 11.09 -3.15
N TYR A 156 6.83 9.82 -3.28
CA TYR A 156 6.28 9.02 -2.20
C TYR A 156 7.32 8.72 -1.12
N LEU A 157 8.54 8.37 -1.52
CA LEU A 157 9.64 8.10 -0.60
C LEU A 157 10.16 9.38 0.08
N PHE A 158 10.37 10.43 -0.69
CA PHE A 158 10.96 11.69 -0.24
C PHE A 158 9.90 12.80 -0.15
N ILE A 159 9.88 13.69 -1.12
CA ILE A 159 8.96 14.81 -1.24
C ILE A 159 8.53 15.00 -2.70
N ASP A 160 7.36 15.60 -2.89
CA ASP A 160 6.92 16.02 -4.21
C ASP A 160 7.47 17.42 -4.53
N ILE A 161 8.42 17.46 -5.48
CA ILE A 161 9.05 18.72 -5.93
C ILE A 161 8.21 19.49 -6.95
N ASP A 162 7.19 18.85 -7.54
CA ASP A 162 6.30 19.43 -8.54
C ASP A 162 4.89 19.70 -7.96
N SER A 163 4.74 19.74 -6.62
CA SER A 163 3.45 19.96 -5.97
C SER A 163 2.92 21.36 -6.24
N THR A 164 1.62 21.46 -6.49
CA THR A 164 0.93 22.75 -6.62
C THR A 164 0.65 23.42 -5.27
N LYS A 165 0.94 22.75 -4.17
CA LYS A 165 0.64 23.22 -2.81
C LYS A 165 1.85 23.90 -2.19
N LEU A 166 1.84 25.22 -2.15
CA LEU A 166 2.97 26.03 -1.67
C LEU A 166 3.46 25.68 -0.27
N TYR A 167 2.58 25.25 0.64
CA TYR A 167 2.98 24.85 1.99
C TYR A 167 3.93 23.66 2.05
N TYR A 168 3.99 22.84 1.00
CA TYR A 168 4.96 21.74 0.89
C TYR A 168 6.40 22.24 0.84
N TYR A 169 6.65 23.45 0.34
CA TYR A 169 7.98 24.02 0.19
C TYR A 169 8.44 24.79 1.43
N ASN A 170 7.64 24.79 2.51
CA ASN A 170 8.09 25.33 3.78
C ASN A 170 9.22 24.44 4.35
N PRO A 171 10.43 25.00 4.62
CA PRO A 171 11.56 24.24 5.15
C PRO A 171 11.24 23.43 6.41
N PHE A 172 10.44 23.98 7.32
CA PHE A 172 10.02 23.28 8.53
C PHE A 172 9.11 22.07 8.26
N HIS A 173 8.53 21.98 7.07
CA HIS A 173 7.72 20.85 6.66
C HIS A 173 8.53 19.80 5.90
N TYR A 174 9.28 20.20 4.85
CA TYR A 174 9.93 19.23 3.98
C TYR A 174 11.26 18.71 4.52
N ILE A 175 12.05 19.51 5.26
CA ILE A 175 13.35 19.07 5.76
C ILE A 175 13.22 17.86 6.72
N PRO A 176 12.32 17.87 7.73
CA PRO A 176 12.15 16.70 8.59
C PRO A 176 11.76 15.43 7.84
N ILE A 177 10.88 15.54 6.84
CA ILE A 177 10.43 14.40 6.03
C ILE A 177 11.57 13.86 5.20
N LEU A 178 12.35 14.73 4.56
CA LEU A 178 13.51 14.37 3.75
C LEU A 178 14.58 13.68 4.60
N LEU A 179 14.92 14.27 5.75
CA LEU A 179 15.88 13.69 6.69
C LEU A 179 15.42 12.32 7.19
N LEU A 180 14.15 12.20 7.59
CA LEU A 180 13.58 10.92 8.00
C LEU A 180 13.70 9.87 6.89
N ALA A 181 13.39 10.22 5.65
CA ALA A 181 13.50 9.32 4.51
C ALA A 181 14.96 8.88 4.27
N ILE A 182 15.91 9.82 4.22
CA ILE A 182 17.33 9.51 3.98
C ILE A 182 17.88 8.66 5.11
N ILE A 183 17.68 9.07 6.36
CA ILE A 183 18.25 8.36 7.52
C ILE A 183 17.62 6.97 7.66
N SER A 184 16.33 6.81 7.35
CA SER A 184 15.69 5.50 7.35
C SER A 184 16.30 4.54 6.34
N LEU A 185 16.66 5.01 5.14
CA LEU A 185 17.34 4.19 4.13
C LEU A 185 18.73 3.76 4.61
N VAL A 186 19.49 4.68 5.24
CA VAL A 186 20.77 4.32 5.87
C VAL A 186 20.55 3.31 7.00
N GLY A 187 19.52 3.47 7.81
CA GLY A 187 19.13 2.50 8.84
C GLY A 187 18.85 1.10 8.30
N ILE A 188 18.18 1.00 7.13
CA ILE A 188 18.00 -0.30 6.45
C ILE A 188 19.34 -0.91 6.05
N LEU A 189 20.27 -0.11 5.51
CA LEU A 189 21.58 -0.60 5.09
C LEU A 189 22.43 -1.09 6.25
N LEU A 190 22.32 -0.43 7.41
CA LEU A 190 23.03 -0.78 8.64
C LEU A 190 22.34 -1.87 9.46
N SER A 191 21.15 -2.30 9.05
CA SER A 191 20.37 -3.26 9.80
C SER A 191 20.97 -4.67 9.78
N ASP A 192 20.75 -5.42 10.86
CA ASP A 192 21.08 -6.84 10.91
C ASP A 192 20.12 -7.65 10.02
N LYS A 193 20.62 -8.03 8.85
CA LYS A 193 19.88 -8.81 7.86
C LYS A 193 19.50 -10.22 8.33
N LYS A 194 20.03 -10.70 9.47
CA LYS A 194 19.64 -11.97 10.08
C LYS A 194 18.31 -11.88 10.81
N SER A 195 17.85 -10.69 11.18
CA SER A 195 16.56 -10.50 11.82
C SER A 195 15.39 -10.73 10.86
N SER A 196 14.76 -11.89 10.95
CA SER A 196 13.59 -12.21 10.13
C SER A 196 12.41 -11.25 10.37
N SER A 197 12.26 -10.68 11.58
CA SER A 197 11.22 -9.69 11.85
C SER A 197 11.47 -8.38 11.10
N LEU A 198 12.72 -7.93 11.07
CA LEU A 198 13.12 -6.73 10.36
C LEU A 198 12.98 -6.91 8.84
N ASN A 199 13.40 -8.09 8.32
CA ASN A 199 13.25 -8.40 6.90
C ASN A 199 11.78 -8.38 6.46
N TYR A 200 10.85 -8.82 7.31
CA TYR A 200 9.43 -8.70 7.05
C TYR A 200 8.96 -7.23 6.98
N LEU A 201 9.42 -6.37 7.90
CA LEU A 201 9.09 -4.94 7.88
C LEU A 201 9.65 -4.25 6.62
N ILE A 202 10.89 -4.59 6.23
CA ILE A 202 11.49 -4.11 4.98
C ILE A 202 10.66 -4.57 3.77
N LEU A 203 10.22 -5.82 3.75
CA LEU A 203 9.39 -6.35 2.67
C LEU A 203 8.08 -5.57 2.52
N ILE A 204 7.37 -5.30 3.62
CA ILE A 204 6.13 -4.50 3.59
C ILE A 204 6.41 -3.06 3.15
N PHE A 205 7.49 -2.45 3.64
CA PHE A 205 7.90 -1.11 3.23
C PHE A 205 8.17 -1.03 1.72
N ILE A 206 8.95 -1.97 1.17
CA ILE A 206 9.22 -2.08 -0.26
C ILE A 206 7.92 -2.29 -1.05
N PHE A 207 7.04 -3.18 -0.57
CA PHE A 207 5.74 -3.40 -1.21
C PHE A 207 4.96 -2.09 -1.34
N TYR A 208 4.84 -1.30 -0.28
CA TYR A 208 4.17 0.00 -0.35
C TYR A 208 4.85 0.97 -1.31
N LEU A 209 6.19 1.03 -1.32
CA LEU A 209 6.94 1.90 -2.22
C LEU A 209 6.68 1.61 -3.70
N PHE A 210 6.43 0.35 -4.06
CA PHE A 210 6.19 -0.02 -5.47
C PHE A 210 4.70 0.03 -5.86
N ILE A 211 3.79 -0.24 -4.94
CA ILE A 211 2.36 -0.33 -5.28
C ILE A 211 1.69 1.05 -5.31
N PHE A 212 1.96 1.92 -4.35
CA PHE A 212 1.28 3.22 -4.30
C PHE A 212 1.57 4.13 -5.52
N PRO A 213 2.79 4.17 -6.11
CA PRO A 213 3.06 4.98 -7.30
C PRO A 213 2.28 4.61 -8.56
N ILE A 214 1.64 3.45 -8.59
CA ILE A 214 0.71 3.08 -9.68
C ILE A 214 -0.48 4.06 -9.72
N PHE A 215 -0.85 4.62 -8.57
CA PHE A 215 -1.96 5.55 -8.38
C PHE A 215 -1.47 7.00 -8.26
N ALA A 216 -2.38 7.94 -8.01
CA ALA A 216 -2.03 9.29 -7.60
C ALA A 216 -1.41 9.27 -6.19
N ILE A 217 -0.32 9.99 -5.96
CA ILE A 217 0.32 10.10 -4.66
C ILE A 217 -0.20 11.34 -3.93
N GLN A 218 -1.08 11.12 -2.98
CA GLN A 218 -1.53 12.19 -2.10
C GLN A 218 -0.71 12.18 -0.79
N PRO A 219 -0.53 13.35 -0.12
CA PRO A 219 0.26 13.46 1.11
C PRO A 219 -0.14 12.47 2.20
N ARG A 220 -1.44 12.25 2.35
CA ARG A 220 -2.01 11.31 3.32
C ARG A 220 -1.53 9.87 3.13
N TYR A 221 -1.06 9.49 1.93
CA TYR A 221 -0.56 8.13 1.69
C TYR A 221 0.80 7.89 2.32
N LYS A 222 1.56 8.93 2.68
CA LYS A 222 2.80 8.77 3.45
C LYS A 222 2.58 8.12 4.82
N MET A 223 1.37 8.18 5.37
CA MET A 223 1.01 7.46 6.60
C MET A 223 1.34 5.96 6.56
N TYR A 224 1.36 5.35 5.37
CA TYR A 224 1.67 3.93 5.24
C TYR A 224 3.17 3.62 5.38
N ILE A 225 4.05 4.56 5.04
CA ILE A 225 5.50 4.33 5.09
C ILE A 225 6.18 4.99 6.30
N ILE A 226 5.64 6.07 6.83
CA ILE A 226 6.24 6.80 7.98
C ILE A 226 6.52 5.89 9.19
N PRO A 227 5.62 4.99 9.64
CA PRO A 227 5.91 4.10 10.76
C PRO A 227 7.15 3.22 10.52
N PHE A 228 7.32 2.73 9.30
CA PHE A 228 8.51 1.96 8.91
C PHE A 228 9.76 2.84 8.91
N GLN A 229 9.67 4.04 8.35
CA GLN A 229 10.78 5.00 8.34
C GLN A 229 11.23 5.34 9.76
N ILE A 230 10.30 5.52 10.71
CA ILE A 230 10.64 5.75 12.14
C ILE A 230 11.38 4.54 12.73
N ILE A 231 10.93 3.31 12.44
CA ILE A 231 11.61 2.09 12.91
C ILE A 231 13.03 2.03 12.36
N PHE A 232 13.21 2.26 11.06
CA PHE A 232 14.53 2.23 10.42
C PHE A 232 15.42 3.37 10.86
N PHE A 233 14.87 4.56 11.12
CA PHE A 233 15.57 5.68 11.74
C PHE A 233 16.11 5.29 13.12
N ASN A 234 15.31 4.62 13.97
CA ASN A 234 15.77 4.16 15.27
C ASN A 234 16.91 3.13 15.19
N ILE A 235 16.94 2.31 14.13
CA ILE A 235 18.06 1.39 13.90
C ILE A 235 19.36 2.20 13.65
N PHE A 236 19.29 3.23 12.82
CA PHE A 236 20.42 4.14 12.59
C PHE A 236 20.89 4.78 13.89
N VAL A 237 19.98 5.36 14.67
CA VAL A 237 20.30 6.00 15.95
C VAL A 237 20.96 5.00 16.91
N SER A 238 20.41 3.80 17.03
CA SER A 238 20.98 2.73 17.87
C SER A 238 22.37 2.32 17.41
N TYR A 239 22.62 2.24 16.09
CA TYR A 239 23.95 1.96 15.55
C TYR A 239 24.94 3.05 15.93
N ILE A 240 24.59 4.33 15.80
CA ILE A 240 25.44 5.47 16.17
C ILE A 240 25.76 5.44 17.68
N ILE A 241 24.75 5.27 18.53
CA ILE A 241 24.94 5.21 19.99
C ILE A 241 25.91 4.07 20.34
N ASN A 242 25.71 2.88 19.81
CA ASN A 242 26.58 1.73 20.11
C ASN A 242 28.02 1.92 19.61
N LYS A 243 28.19 2.65 18.51
CA LYS A 243 29.52 2.95 17.96
C LYS A 243 30.32 3.93 18.83
N PHE A 244 29.67 4.99 19.34
CA PHE A 244 30.33 6.04 20.12
C PHE A 244 30.29 5.80 21.65
N HIS A 245 29.31 5.03 22.11
CA HIS A 245 29.20 4.63 23.52
C HIS A 245 29.05 3.10 23.62
N PRO A 246 30.12 2.35 23.30
CA PRO A 246 30.10 0.91 23.46
C PRO A 246 29.83 0.59 24.93
N LYS A 247 28.68 -0.08 25.22
CA LYS A 247 28.44 -0.57 26.59
C LYS A 247 29.63 -1.46 26.99
N ARG A 248 30.40 -1.04 27.96
CA ARG A 248 31.36 -1.90 28.64
C ARG A 248 30.54 -2.92 29.46
N PHE A 249 30.39 -4.11 28.92
CA PHE A 249 29.93 -5.31 29.66
C PHE A 249 31.17 -6.08 30.08
#